data_f8c7eb65244160ea6926b69760c3b38b
#
_entry.id   f8c7eb65244160ea6926b69760c3b38b
#
_cell.length_a   1.000
_cell.length_b   1.000
_cell.length_c   1.000
_cell.angle_alpha   90.00
_cell.angle_beta   90.00
_cell.angle_gamma   90.00
#
_symmetry.space_group_name_H-M   'P 1'
#
loop_
_entity.id
_entity.type
_entity.pdbx_description
1 polymer ?
#
loop_
_entity_poly.entity_id
_entity_poly.type
_entity_poly.pdbx_seq_one_letter_code
_entity_poly.pdbx_strand_id
1 'polypeptide(L)'
;MARWALLLDKPPGEGPYRKQYELMATIDGSRDEAEARFGELVRLYRPKHPRYPLRMRRYRTAEGWMLVGDGSSGGVFTYQFLFTELEWDSGPLTY
;
A
#
# COMPACT_ATOMS: atom_id res chain seq x y z
N MET A 1 4.08 -10.28 -20.75
CA MET A 1 3.61 -10.41 -19.36
C MET A 1 3.27 -9.05 -18.80
N ALA A 2 2.21 -8.97 -18.03
CA ALA A 2 1.86 -7.73 -17.35
C ALA A 2 2.79 -7.48 -16.16
N ARG A 3 3.01 -6.21 -15.85
CA ARG A 3 3.71 -5.80 -14.65
C ARG A 3 2.72 -5.11 -13.72
N TRP A 4 2.77 -5.50 -12.46
CA TRP A 4 1.88 -5.00 -11.41
C TRP A 4 2.69 -4.27 -10.35
N ALA A 5 2.07 -3.26 -9.74
CA ALA A 5 2.71 -2.50 -8.67
C ALA A 5 1.77 -2.37 -7.49
N LEU A 6 2.33 -2.51 -6.29
CA LEU A 6 1.63 -2.26 -5.03
C LEU A 6 2.08 -0.90 -4.52
N LEU A 7 1.13 0.04 -4.44
CA LEU A 7 1.38 1.39 -3.97
C LEU A 7 0.77 1.58 -2.59
N LEU A 8 1.46 2.33 -1.74
CA LEU A 8 1.03 2.59 -0.37
C LEU A 8 0.79 4.08 -0.15
N ASP A 9 -0.39 4.42 0.36
CA ASP A 9 -0.74 5.75 0.84
C ASP A 9 -0.77 5.71 2.37
N LYS A 10 0.16 6.44 2.99
CA LYS A 10 0.30 6.48 4.44
C LYS A 10 -0.52 7.60 5.05
N PRO A 11 -0.87 7.51 6.36
CA PRO A 11 -1.57 8.60 7.02
C PRO A 11 -0.72 9.88 7.11
N PRO A 12 -1.35 11.05 7.29
CA PRO A 12 -0.62 12.30 7.46
C PRO A 12 0.40 12.24 8.59
N GLY A 13 1.56 12.86 8.36
CA GLY A 13 2.65 12.91 9.32
C GLY A 13 3.60 11.73 9.26
N GLU A 14 3.30 10.70 8.50
CA GLU A 14 4.16 9.52 8.38
C GLU A 14 4.86 9.43 7.04
N GLY A 15 4.42 10.15 6.07
CA GLY A 15 5.01 10.14 4.73
C GLY A 15 5.67 11.45 4.38
N PRO A 16 5.96 11.67 3.09
CA PRO A 16 6.49 12.94 2.61
C PRO A 16 5.48 14.06 2.86
N TYR A 17 5.98 15.30 2.87
CA TYR A 17 5.17 16.48 3.13
C TYR A 17 3.97 16.59 2.20
N ARG A 18 4.15 16.24 0.93
CA ARG A 18 3.06 16.16 -0.04
C ARG A 18 2.54 14.74 -0.10
N LYS A 19 1.23 14.59 -0.34
CA LYS A 19 0.65 13.28 -0.53
C LYS A 19 1.29 12.59 -1.74
N GLN A 20 1.96 11.49 -1.49
CA GLN A 20 2.59 10.65 -2.51
C GLN A 20 2.35 9.20 -2.18
N TYR A 21 2.16 8.40 -3.23
CA TYR A 21 2.12 6.97 -3.05
C TYR A 21 3.54 6.41 -3.06
N GLU A 22 3.82 5.56 -2.08
CA GLU A 22 5.09 4.87 -1.99
C GLU A 22 5.00 3.57 -2.78
N LEU A 23 5.97 3.30 -3.65
CA LEU A 23 6.04 2.03 -4.35
C LEU A 23 6.58 0.98 -3.38
N MET A 24 5.76 -0.02 -3.03
CA MET A 24 6.17 -1.09 -2.12
C MET A 24 6.80 -2.26 -2.86
N ALA A 25 6.23 -2.66 -3.99
CA ALA A 25 6.69 -3.84 -4.71
C ALA A 25 6.17 -3.81 -6.14
N THR A 26 6.90 -4.52 -7.02
CA THR A 26 6.46 -4.81 -8.37
C THR A 26 6.55 -6.30 -8.61
N ILE A 27 5.71 -6.81 -9.48
CA ILE A 27 5.77 -8.20 -9.89
C ILE A 27 5.37 -8.31 -11.37
N ASP A 28 6.08 -9.17 -12.09
CA ASP A 28 5.74 -9.52 -13.47
C ASP A 28 5.02 -10.87 -13.43
N GLY A 29 3.88 -10.96 -14.10
CA GLY A 29 3.13 -12.19 -14.12
C GLY A 29 1.64 -11.96 -14.34
N SER A 30 0.83 -12.95 -13.96
CA SER A 30 -0.61 -12.85 -14.05
C SER A 30 -1.17 -11.97 -12.94
N ARG A 31 -2.41 -11.52 -13.14
CA ARG A 31 -3.13 -10.77 -12.11
C ARG A 31 -3.26 -11.58 -10.82
N ASP A 32 -3.58 -12.87 -10.94
CA ASP A 32 -3.77 -13.73 -9.77
C ASP A 32 -2.48 -13.92 -8.99
N GLU A 33 -1.36 -14.10 -9.68
CA GLU A 33 -0.05 -14.19 -9.04
C GLU A 33 0.30 -12.91 -8.29
N ALA A 34 0.09 -11.75 -8.93
CA ALA A 34 0.37 -10.46 -8.32
C ALA A 34 -0.54 -10.21 -7.12
N GLU A 35 -1.83 -10.54 -7.23
CA GLU A 35 -2.78 -10.38 -6.14
C GLU A 35 -2.39 -11.23 -4.92
N ALA A 36 -2.03 -12.48 -5.15
CA ALA A 36 -1.61 -13.37 -4.07
C ALA A 36 -0.36 -12.85 -3.37
N ARG A 37 0.64 -12.42 -4.14
CA ARG A 37 1.89 -11.90 -3.58
C ARG A 37 1.70 -10.59 -2.83
N PHE A 38 0.95 -9.66 -3.41
CA PHE A 38 0.71 -8.38 -2.76
C PHE A 38 -0.16 -8.53 -1.50
N GLY A 39 -1.14 -9.43 -1.53
CA GLY A 39 -1.94 -9.73 -0.34
C GLY A 39 -1.10 -10.25 0.81
N GLU A 40 -0.09 -11.07 0.51
CA GLU A 40 0.85 -11.55 1.51
C GLU A 40 1.69 -10.40 2.09
N LEU A 41 2.19 -9.51 1.23
CA LEU A 41 2.95 -8.34 1.68
C LEU A 41 2.12 -7.42 2.57
N VAL A 42 0.85 -7.22 2.23
CA VAL A 42 -0.06 -6.41 3.04
C VAL A 42 -0.26 -7.05 4.42
N ARG A 43 -0.44 -8.38 4.48
CA ARG A 43 -0.60 -9.08 5.76
C ARG A 43 0.63 -8.97 6.65
N LEU A 44 1.81 -8.90 6.06
CA LEU A 44 3.07 -8.81 6.79
C LEU A 44 3.46 -7.38 7.12
N TYR A 45 2.77 -6.40 6.56
CA TYR A 45 3.10 -5.00 6.78
C TYR A 45 2.93 -4.62 8.25
N ARG A 46 3.93 -3.96 8.81
CA ARG A 46 3.92 -3.46 10.19
C ARG A 46 3.90 -1.93 10.15
N PRO A 47 2.73 -1.31 10.39
CA PRO A 47 2.64 0.14 10.36
C PRO A 47 3.39 0.77 11.53
N LYS A 48 3.94 1.96 11.28
CA LYS A 48 4.63 2.73 12.30
C LYS A 48 3.65 3.32 13.32
N HIS A 49 2.46 3.66 12.85
CA HIS A 49 1.40 4.23 13.68
C HIS A 49 0.10 3.44 13.50
N PRO A 50 -0.72 3.31 14.55
CA PRO A 50 -0.49 3.82 15.90
C PRO A 50 0.62 3.04 16.60
N ARG A 51 1.40 3.73 17.43
CA ARG A 51 2.50 3.11 18.16
C ARG A 51 2.01 2.05 19.16
N TYR A 52 0.88 2.32 19.79
CA TYR A 52 0.23 1.40 20.71
C TYR A 52 -1.20 1.16 20.23
N PRO A 53 -1.40 0.23 19.30
CA PRO A 53 -2.73 0.01 18.74
C PRO A 53 -3.65 -0.69 19.73
N LEU A 54 -4.88 -0.19 19.85
CA LEU A 54 -5.94 -0.86 20.59
C LEU A 54 -6.67 -1.86 19.70
N ARG A 55 -6.71 -1.59 18.41
CA ARG A 55 -7.37 -2.46 17.44
C ARG A 55 -6.79 -2.23 16.05
N MET A 56 -6.58 -3.30 15.31
CA MET A 56 -6.17 -3.26 13.91
C MET A 56 -7.19 -4.03 13.07
N ARG A 57 -7.56 -3.45 11.93
CA ARG A 57 -8.50 -4.07 10.99
C ARG A 57 -7.95 -3.96 9.58
N ARG A 58 -8.04 -5.03 8.83
CA ARG A 58 -7.61 -5.06 7.43
C ARG A 58 -8.83 -5.36 6.57
N TYR A 59 -9.03 -4.52 5.55
CA TYR A 59 -10.15 -4.66 4.63
C TYR A 59 -9.65 -4.95 3.23
N ARG A 60 -10.39 -5.75 2.50
CA ARG A 60 -10.22 -5.87 1.06
C ARG A 60 -11.07 -4.78 0.41
N THR A 61 -10.46 -4.01 -0.52
CA THR A 61 -11.15 -2.94 -1.25
C THR A 61 -11.14 -3.23 -2.74
N ALA A 62 -11.92 -2.47 -3.52
CA ALA A 62 -11.93 -2.62 -4.96
C ALA A 62 -10.56 -2.33 -5.58
N GLU A 63 -9.80 -1.39 -5.01
CA GLU A 63 -8.48 -0.99 -5.50
C GLU A 63 -7.32 -1.72 -4.82
N GLY A 64 -7.60 -2.58 -3.83
CA GLY A 64 -6.54 -3.29 -3.12
C GLY A 64 -6.89 -3.63 -1.69
N TRP A 65 -6.23 -3.01 -0.73
CA TRP A 65 -6.43 -3.29 0.70
C TRP A 65 -6.35 -2.01 1.51
N MET A 66 -6.96 -2.05 2.70
CA MET A 66 -6.90 -0.94 3.63
C MET A 66 -6.64 -1.48 5.03
N LEU A 67 -5.68 -0.88 5.73
CA LEU A 67 -5.37 -1.21 7.11
C LEU A 67 -5.73 -0.01 7.98
N VAL A 68 -6.55 -0.25 9.02
CA VAL A 68 -7.00 0.82 9.92
C VAL A 68 -6.57 0.47 11.34
N GLY A 69 -5.87 1.39 11.99
CA GLY A 69 -5.44 1.22 13.36
C GLY A 69 -6.04 2.26 14.29
N ASP A 70 -6.63 1.81 15.38
CA ASP A 70 -7.12 2.69 16.45
C ASP A 70 -6.02 2.82 17.51
N GLY A 71 -5.58 4.05 17.76
CA GLY A 71 -4.53 4.32 18.72
C GLY A 71 -5.06 4.54 20.13
N SER A 72 -4.20 4.36 21.13
CA SER A 72 -4.56 4.50 22.54
C SER A 72 -4.96 5.92 22.93
N SER A 73 -4.56 6.92 22.16
CA SER A 73 -4.93 8.33 22.39
C SER A 73 -6.18 8.75 21.61
N GLY A 74 -6.89 7.82 20.98
CA GLY A 74 -8.11 8.11 20.23
C GLY A 74 -7.91 8.43 18.77
N GLY A 75 -6.67 8.43 18.27
CA GLY A 75 -6.39 8.65 16.86
C GLY A 75 -6.70 7.43 16.01
N VAL A 76 -7.09 7.68 14.76
CA VAL A 76 -7.31 6.63 13.76
C VAL A 76 -6.29 6.81 12.64
N PHE A 77 -5.60 5.74 12.27
CA PHE A 77 -4.56 5.75 11.25
C PHE A 77 -4.94 4.80 10.12
N THR A 78 -5.00 5.32 8.91
CA THR A 78 -5.42 4.57 7.74
C THR A 78 -4.30 4.46 6.72
N TYR A 79 -4.01 3.22 6.31
CA TYR A 79 -3.02 2.90 5.27
C TYR A 79 -3.79 2.29 4.10
N GLN A 80 -3.65 2.87 2.91
CA GLN A 80 -4.27 2.32 1.71
C GLN A 80 -3.23 1.68 0.82
N PHE A 81 -3.52 0.46 0.37
CA PHE A 81 -2.65 -0.29 -0.52
C PHE A 81 -3.38 -0.42 -1.85
N LEU A 82 -2.78 0.12 -2.91
CA LEU A 82 -3.37 0.11 -4.24
C LEU A 82 -2.72 -0.96 -5.10
N PHE A 83 -3.55 -1.81 -5.67
CA PHE A 83 -3.17 -2.84 -6.62
C PHE A 83 -3.30 -2.24 -8.02
N THR A 84 -2.18 -2.03 -8.71
CA THR A 84 -2.18 -1.33 -9.99
C THR A 84 -1.48 -2.15 -11.07
N GLU A 85 -1.87 -1.94 -12.30
CA GLU A 85 -1.19 -2.50 -13.47
C GLU A 85 -0.41 -1.41 -14.17
N LEU A 86 0.84 -1.68 -14.52
CA LEU A 86 1.65 -0.76 -15.32
C LEU A 86 1.10 -0.74 -16.75
N GLU A 87 0.59 0.39 -17.15
CA GLU A 87 0.03 0.59 -18.49
C GLU A 87 1.08 1.10 -19.45
N TRP A 88 1.94 2.01 -18.99
CA TRP A 88 2.92 2.65 -19.85
C TRP A 88 4.15 3.07 -19.05
N ASP A 89 5.31 2.91 -19.65
CA ASP A 89 6.58 3.32 -19.07
C ASP A 89 7.42 3.94 -20.19
N SER A 90 7.84 5.17 -20.01
CA SER A 90 8.66 5.85 -21.00
C SER A 90 10.06 5.25 -21.12
N GLY A 91 10.48 4.49 -20.13
CA GLY A 91 11.90 4.20 -19.96
C GLY A 91 12.67 5.44 -19.50
N PRO A 92 13.98 5.34 -19.33
CA PRO A 92 14.80 6.49 -18.92
C PRO A 92 14.69 7.65 -19.91
N LEU A 93 14.49 8.86 -19.38
CA LEU A 93 14.40 10.07 -20.19
C LEU A 93 15.69 10.88 -20.04
N THR A 94 16.16 11.45 -21.16
CA THR A 94 17.34 12.29 -21.21
C THR A 94 16.96 13.68 -21.72
N TYR A 95 17.33 14.71 -20.99
CA TYR A 95 17.07 16.11 -21.35
C TYR A 95 18.36 16.88 -21.54
#